data_0e42429c4d0e9a86cee7b3be24003d1a
#
_entry.id   0e42429c4d0e9a86cee7b3be24003d1a
#
_cell.length_a   1.000
_cell.length_b   1.000
_cell.length_c   1.000
_cell.angle_alpha   90.00
_cell.angle_beta   90.00
_cell.angle_gamma   90.00
#
_symmetry.space_group_name_H-M   'P 1'
#
loop_
_entity.id
_entity.type
_entity.pdbx_description
1 polymer ?
#
loop_
_entity_poly.entity_id
_entity_poly.type
_entity_poly.pdbx_seq_one_letter_code
_entity_poly.pdbx_strand_id
1 'polypeptide(L)'
;MEDLLPKIAVEKNDRTRFYLAFSGLTTSETNPVLDMHNADVLLVHGQKTGDKVSQVLGLLCLGYDYREFGSTVKALDYNLKGMAVAEKTGDPRLLASAYTGLSSNYLDLRDYPTAIAYGRKSVANAAKIEVNMFTIIGHYFLGEIFLADNKPDSALVHAQKAYELTMGSGIKDYLGGIYGLLGMVQARMGDPKLAESYMQLAVQEGYRIGSAKYVNIPYEALAEFHQAAGRTDTAITYAKQAIAVVQGTPFATMVMKPAQLLTDIYRPNNVDSAFKYAEMYKAANDSLYNFKAIQQTQLMTFEEEARQQQLAVAHAQEEAERANNIQYALIALGIVLFILGFLLFSRSHVASAKLISFLCVVALLIVFEFLNLLLHPLIGSITHHSPVFMLLALVCIAALLIPLHHRLEHWATRMLVEKNAKRRLAHAKKTIEELEPAKA
;
A
#
# COMPACT_ATOMS: atom_id res chain seq x y z
N MET A 1 0.78 15.23 6.10
CA MET A 1 1.14 14.49 4.86
C MET A 1 1.15 15.38 3.63
N GLU A 2 0.15 16.22 3.40
CA GLU A 2 0.01 17.04 2.18
C GLU A 2 1.24 17.91 1.88
N ASP A 3 1.88 18.53 2.89
CA ASP A 3 3.10 19.32 2.72
C ASP A 3 4.35 18.49 2.35
N LEU A 4 4.31 17.18 2.59
CA LEU A 4 5.41 16.27 2.29
C LEU A 4 5.29 15.63 0.90
N LEU A 5 4.09 15.47 0.37
CA LEU A 5 3.87 14.85 -0.94
C LEU A 5 4.67 15.52 -2.08
N PRO A 6 4.74 16.86 -2.20
CA PRO A 6 5.54 17.49 -3.24
C PRO A 6 7.04 17.15 -3.10
N LYS A 7 7.55 17.03 -1.86
CA LYS A 7 8.94 16.66 -1.59
C LYS A 7 9.21 15.19 -1.92
N ILE A 8 8.26 14.31 -1.55
CA ILE A 8 8.32 12.88 -1.88
C ILE A 8 8.32 12.66 -3.40
N ALA A 9 7.47 13.40 -4.13
CA ALA A 9 7.32 13.27 -5.58
C ALA A 9 8.59 13.65 -6.38
N VAL A 10 9.38 14.60 -5.90
CA VAL A 10 10.61 15.05 -6.57
C VAL A 10 11.87 14.33 -6.09
N GLU A 11 11.81 13.63 -4.96
CA GLU A 11 12.96 12.92 -4.38
C GLU A 11 13.29 11.66 -5.17
N LYS A 12 14.48 11.61 -5.73
CA LYS A 12 14.97 10.48 -6.55
C LYS A 12 15.65 9.38 -5.72
N ASN A 13 16.14 9.73 -4.54
CA ASN A 13 16.80 8.78 -3.65
C ASN A 13 15.76 8.01 -2.83
N ASP A 14 15.61 6.71 -3.07
CA ASP A 14 14.64 5.85 -2.40
C ASP A 14 14.79 5.82 -0.87
N ARG A 15 16.02 5.97 -0.37
CA ARG A 15 16.27 6.04 1.08
C ARG A 15 15.70 7.34 1.66
N THR A 16 16.01 8.47 1.05
CA THR A 16 15.49 9.79 1.50
C THR A 16 13.98 9.83 1.39
N ARG A 17 13.42 9.34 0.29
CA ARG A 17 11.98 9.24 0.05
C ARG A 17 11.29 8.40 1.12
N PHE A 18 11.88 7.24 1.47
CA PHE A 18 11.38 6.39 2.55
C PHE A 18 11.26 7.17 3.87
N TYR A 19 12.33 7.88 4.29
CA TYR A 19 12.30 8.61 5.55
C TYR A 19 11.37 9.83 5.52
N LEU A 20 11.23 10.52 4.40
CA LEU A 20 10.25 11.59 4.23
C LEU A 20 8.81 11.06 4.38
N ALA A 21 8.50 9.96 3.71
CA ALA A 21 7.19 9.35 3.81
C ALA A 21 6.91 8.82 5.23
N PHE A 22 7.87 8.13 5.83
CA PHE A 22 7.77 7.58 7.18
C PHE A 22 7.58 8.68 8.24
N SER A 23 8.29 9.80 8.14
CA SER A 23 8.16 10.93 9.07
C SER A 23 6.77 11.57 9.05
N GLY A 24 6.08 11.52 7.90
CA GLY A 24 4.71 12.04 7.78
C GLY A 24 3.64 11.12 8.34
N LEU A 25 3.97 9.87 8.62
CA LEU A 25 3.04 8.86 9.14
C LEU A 25 3.08 8.74 10.67
N THR A 26 4.19 9.11 11.30
CA THR A 26 4.41 8.96 12.76
C THR A 26 4.14 10.25 13.52
N THR A 27 3.04 10.94 13.22
CA THR A 27 2.83 12.32 13.70
C THR A 27 2.04 12.43 15.00
N SER A 28 1.29 11.41 15.43
CA SER A 28 0.41 11.57 16.59
C SER A 28 0.19 10.29 17.37
N GLU A 29 0.74 10.22 18.59
CA GLU A 29 0.33 9.18 19.57
C GLU A 29 -1.14 9.31 20.00
N THR A 30 -1.84 10.40 19.64
CA THR A 30 -3.14 10.77 20.19
C THR A 30 -4.28 10.82 19.17
N ASN A 31 -4.01 10.75 17.87
CA ASN A 31 -5.03 10.81 16.82
C ASN A 31 -4.85 9.75 15.71
N PRO A 32 -5.23 8.50 15.98
CA PRO A 32 -5.10 7.40 15.01
C PRO A 32 -5.87 7.64 13.70
N VAL A 33 -6.97 8.39 13.74
CA VAL A 33 -7.75 8.70 12.53
C VAL A 33 -6.99 9.63 11.58
N LEU A 34 -6.25 10.59 12.13
CA LEU A 34 -5.36 11.44 11.34
C LEU A 34 -4.22 10.62 10.70
N ASP A 35 -3.69 9.65 11.44
CA ASP A 35 -2.64 8.75 10.93
C ASP A 35 -3.18 7.87 9.80
N MET A 36 -4.39 7.31 9.93
CA MET A 36 -5.08 6.60 8.85
C MET A 36 -5.29 7.47 7.61
N HIS A 37 -5.74 8.72 7.80
CA HIS A 37 -5.91 9.66 6.70
C HIS A 37 -4.58 9.94 5.98
N ASN A 38 -3.51 10.20 6.73
CA ASN A 38 -2.18 10.41 6.18
C ASN A 38 -1.67 9.18 5.42
N ALA A 39 -1.93 7.98 5.94
CA ALA A 39 -1.56 6.72 5.32
C ALA A 39 -2.32 6.48 4.00
N ASP A 40 -3.63 6.80 3.97
CA ASP A 40 -4.44 6.70 2.76
C ASP A 40 -4.00 7.69 1.69
N VAL A 41 -3.77 8.96 2.06
CA VAL A 41 -3.24 10.00 1.17
C VAL A 41 -1.91 9.56 0.53
N LEU A 42 -1.02 8.95 1.32
CA LEU A 42 0.26 8.43 0.83
C LEU A 42 0.06 7.22 -0.10
N LEU A 43 -0.85 6.31 0.23
CA LEU A 43 -1.19 5.15 -0.59
C LEU A 43 -1.74 5.57 -1.96
N VAL A 44 -2.73 6.48 -1.97
CA VAL A 44 -3.33 7.02 -3.20
C VAL A 44 -2.28 7.73 -4.06
N HIS A 45 -1.39 8.52 -3.45
CA HIS A 45 -0.26 9.13 -4.16
C HIS A 45 0.61 8.07 -4.82
N GLY A 46 1.03 7.05 -4.07
CA GLY A 46 1.86 5.96 -4.58
C GLY A 46 1.19 5.15 -5.70
N GLN A 47 -0.13 4.96 -5.64
CA GLN A 47 -0.89 4.30 -6.71
C GLN A 47 -0.93 5.14 -8.00
N LYS A 48 -1.18 6.45 -7.89
CA LYS A 48 -1.24 7.38 -9.03
C LYS A 48 0.11 7.58 -9.71
N THR A 49 1.19 7.65 -8.94
CA THR A 49 2.55 7.92 -9.47
C THR A 49 3.34 6.65 -9.79
N GLY A 50 2.88 5.47 -9.34
CA GLY A 50 3.62 4.22 -9.44
C GLY A 50 4.70 4.07 -8.35
N ASP A 51 4.81 5.01 -7.40
CA ASP A 51 5.81 4.97 -6.32
C ASP A 51 5.53 3.83 -5.33
N LYS A 52 6.36 2.80 -5.40
CA LYS A 52 6.22 1.59 -4.57
C LYS A 52 6.54 1.84 -3.10
N VAL A 53 7.42 2.79 -2.78
CA VAL A 53 7.75 3.16 -1.39
C VAL A 53 6.51 3.71 -0.70
N SER A 54 5.85 4.70 -1.33
CA SER A 54 4.61 5.29 -0.81
C SER A 54 3.48 4.27 -0.70
N GLN A 55 3.34 3.36 -1.69
CA GLN A 55 2.33 2.30 -1.64
C GLN A 55 2.54 1.38 -0.43
N VAL A 56 3.76 0.89 -0.22
CA VAL A 56 4.07 -0.03 0.90
C VAL A 56 3.87 0.65 2.23
N LEU A 57 4.43 1.86 2.43
CA LEU A 57 4.32 2.55 3.70
C LEU A 57 2.86 2.91 4.03
N GLY A 58 2.08 3.39 3.06
CA GLY A 58 0.65 3.65 3.26
C GLY A 58 -0.11 2.39 3.68
N LEU A 59 0.13 1.25 3.00
CA LEU A 59 -0.51 -0.02 3.34
C LEU A 59 -0.12 -0.52 4.73
N LEU A 60 1.17 -0.46 5.10
CA LEU A 60 1.64 -0.94 6.41
C LEU A 60 1.15 -0.07 7.56
N CYS A 61 1.06 1.26 7.36
CA CYS A 61 0.50 2.15 8.37
C CYS A 61 -1.00 1.93 8.55
N LEU A 62 -1.77 1.77 7.47
CA LEU A 62 -3.18 1.36 7.59
C LEU A 62 -3.30 0.02 8.33
N GLY A 63 -2.42 -0.94 8.05
CA GLY A 63 -2.38 -2.22 8.79
C GLY A 63 -2.12 -2.03 10.28
N TYR A 64 -1.18 -1.15 10.66
CA TYR A 64 -0.91 -0.80 12.05
C TYR A 64 -2.12 -0.12 12.70
N ASP A 65 -2.72 0.87 12.05
CA ASP A 65 -3.85 1.62 12.59
C ASP A 65 -5.08 0.71 12.78
N TYR A 66 -5.42 -0.14 11.80
CA TYR A 66 -6.49 -1.13 11.97
C TYR A 66 -6.23 -2.10 13.12
N ARG A 67 -4.98 -2.45 13.39
CA ARG A 67 -4.60 -3.27 14.54
C ARG A 67 -4.87 -2.53 15.87
N GLU A 68 -4.50 -1.25 15.96
CA GLU A 68 -4.78 -0.41 17.15
C GLU A 68 -6.30 -0.25 17.38
N PHE A 69 -7.10 -0.22 16.32
CA PHE A 69 -8.57 -0.26 16.41
C PHE A 69 -9.15 -1.65 16.73
N GLY A 70 -8.29 -2.67 16.91
CA GLY A 70 -8.71 -4.05 17.20
C GLY A 70 -9.28 -4.81 15.99
N SER A 71 -9.15 -4.28 14.79
CA SER A 71 -9.60 -4.93 13.56
C SER A 71 -8.50 -5.81 12.96
N THR A 72 -8.20 -6.93 13.62
CA THR A 72 -7.08 -7.84 13.27
C THR A 72 -7.17 -8.36 11.83
N VAL A 73 -8.39 -8.63 11.34
CA VAL A 73 -8.58 -9.15 9.96
C VAL A 73 -8.17 -8.10 8.93
N LYS A 74 -8.58 -6.84 9.10
CA LYS A 74 -8.19 -5.75 8.18
C LYS A 74 -6.71 -5.43 8.30
N ALA A 75 -6.18 -5.40 9.52
CA ALA A 75 -4.76 -5.22 9.77
C ALA A 75 -3.91 -6.25 9.00
N LEU A 76 -4.31 -7.52 9.05
CA LEU A 76 -3.64 -8.59 8.34
C LEU A 76 -3.74 -8.42 6.81
N ASP A 77 -4.92 -8.08 6.28
CA ASP A 77 -5.14 -7.85 4.85
C ASP A 77 -4.24 -6.72 4.31
N TYR A 78 -4.21 -5.57 5.00
CA TYR A 78 -3.35 -4.44 4.60
C TYR A 78 -1.86 -4.80 4.68
N ASN A 79 -1.41 -5.49 5.73
CA ASN A 79 -0.02 -5.91 5.85
C ASN A 79 0.37 -6.95 4.79
N LEU A 80 -0.52 -7.88 4.41
CA LEU A 80 -0.28 -8.83 3.30
C LEU A 80 -0.18 -8.11 1.95
N LYS A 81 -1.05 -7.13 1.69
CA LYS A 81 -0.97 -6.28 0.49
C LYS A 81 0.35 -5.50 0.46
N GLY A 82 0.74 -4.90 1.58
CA GLY A 82 2.02 -4.20 1.73
C GLY A 82 3.22 -5.10 1.45
N MET A 83 3.22 -6.31 2.03
CA MET A 83 4.25 -7.32 1.79
C MET A 83 4.34 -7.69 0.31
N ALA A 84 3.21 -7.95 -0.36
CA ALA A 84 3.19 -8.33 -1.78
C ALA A 84 3.77 -7.25 -2.69
N VAL A 85 3.60 -5.96 -2.35
CA VAL A 85 4.26 -4.85 -3.06
C VAL A 85 5.73 -4.77 -2.70
N ALA A 86 6.11 -4.91 -1.42
CA ALA A 86 7.49 -4.86 -0.95
C ALA A 86 8.34 -5.97 -1.59
N GLU A 87 7.82 -7.18 -1.73
CA GLU A 87 8.51 -8.31 -2.38
C GLU A 87 8.88 -8.01 -3.84
N LYS A 88 8.03 -7.28 -4.57
CA LYS A 88 8.31 -6.86 -5.96
C LYS A 88 9.42 -5.80 -6.06
N THR A 89 9.67 -5.05 -4.99
CA THR A 89 10.75 -4.04 -4.97
C THR A 89 12.10 -4.66 -4.63
N GLY A 90 12.12 -5.72 -3.81
CA GLY A 90 13.34 -6.27 -3.24
C GLY A 90 14.03 -5.36 -2.23
N ASP A 91 13.45 -4.20 -1.87
CA ASP A 91 14.04 -3.25 -0.92
C ASP A 91 14.01 -3.83 0.51
N PRO A 92 15.18 -4.04 1.13
CA PRO A 92 15.26 -4.63 2.47
C PRO A 92 14.52 -3.82 3.55
N ARG A 93 14.40 -2.50 3.40
CA ARG A 93 13.69 -1.63 4.36
C ARG A 93 12.20 -1.91 4.34
N LEU A 94 11.63 -1.95 3.13
CA LEU A 94 10.21 -2.23 2.93
C LEU A 94 9.87 -3.66 3.35
N LEU A 95 10.74 -4.62 3.03
CA LEU A 95 10.59 -6.01 3.44
C LEU A 95 10.67 -6.18 4.96
N ALA A 96 11.66 -5.54 5.62
CA ALA A 96 11.78 -5.59 7.07
C ALA A 96 10.53 -5.01 7.75
N SER A 97 10.03 -3.86 7.29
CA SER A 97 8.81 -3.23 7.82
C SER A 97 7.58 -4.11 7.62
N ALA A 98 7.38 -4.67 6.41
CA ALA A 98 6.24 -5.53 6.10
C ALA A 98 6.24 -6.82 6.96
N TYR A 99 7.39 -7.47 7.10
CA TYR A 99 7.51 -8.66 7.93
C TYR A 99 7.34 -8.35 9.42
N THR A 100 7.74 -7.17 9.91
CA THR A 100 7.45 -6.72 11.27
C THR A 100 5.94 -6.57 11.50
N GLY A 101 5.23 -5.92 10.59
CA GLY A 101 3.77 -5.77 10.67
C GLY A 101 3.05 -7.12 10.71
N LEU A 102 3.42 -8.07 9.83
CA LEU A 102 2.87 -9.42 9.85
C LEU A 102 3.21 -10.18 11.14
N SER A 103 4.45 -10.07 11.62
CA SER A 103 4.88 -10.69 12.87
C SER A 103 4.04 -10.23 14.05
N SER A 104 3.74 -8.92 14.14
CA SER A 104 2.89 -8.35 15.16
C SER A 104 1.42 -8.81 15.05
N ASN A 105 0.87 -8.92 13.83
CA ASN A 105 -0.48 -9.44 13.63
C ASN A 105 -0.63 -10.89 14.11
N TYR A 106 0.35 -11.74 13.78
CA TYR A 106 0.33 -13.14 14.21
C TYR A 106 0.59 -13.30 15.71
N LEU A 107 1.34 -12.38 16.35
CA LEU A 107 1.45 -12.30 17.81
C LEU A 107 0.07 -12.07 18.45
N ASP A 108 -0.70 -11.09 17.93
CA ASP A 108 -2.05 -10.79 18.43
C ASP A 108 -3.00 -11.99 18.25
N LEU A 109 -2.85 -12.74 17.16
CA LEU A 109 -3.58 -13.98 16.90
C LEU A 109 -3.08 -15.17 17.76
N ARG A 110 -2.01 -15.00 18.54
CA ARG A 110 -1.32 -16.04 19.30
C ARG A 110 -0.78 -17.21 18.45
N ASP A 111 -0.58 -16.97 17.14
CA ASP A 111 0.14 -17.88 16.26
C ASP A 111 1.63 -17.57 16.34
N TYR A 112 2.24 -17.99 17.46
CA TYR A 112 3.65 -17.73 17.76
C TYR A 112 4.62 -18.34 16.73
N PRO A 113 4.40 -19.57 16.19
CA PRO A 113 5.26 -20.10 15.15
C PRO A 113 5.35 -19.20 13.90
N THR A 114 4.21 -18.74 13.42
CA THR A 114 4.13 -17.85 12.25
C THR A 114 4.69 -16.46 12.58
N ALA A 115 4.39 -15.92 13.76
CA ALA A 115 4.94 -14.65 14.24
C ALA A 115 6.48 -14.69 14.27
N ILE A 116 7.08 -15.76 14.82
CA ILE A 116 8.54 -15.96 14.87
C ILE A 116 9.12 -16.06 13.46
N ALA A 117 8.45 -16.78 12.55
CA ALA A 117 8.94 -16.94 11.18
C ALA A 117 9.02 -15.58 10.46
N TYR A 118 7.99 -14.73 10.56
CA TYR A 118 8.01 -13.39 10.01
C TYR A 118 9.00 -12.46 10.73
N GLY A 119 9.08 -12.52 12.06
CA GLY A 119 10.07 -11.77 12.83
C GLY A 119 11.51 -12.05 12.41
N ARG A 120 11.85 -13.32 12.18
CA ARG A 120 13.18 -13.73 11.66
C ARG A 120 13.43 -13.18 10.26
N LYS A 121 12.41 -13.19 9.37
CA LYS A 121 12.52 -12.58 8.02
C LYS A 121 12.74 -11.07 8.13
N SER A 122 12.06 -10.38 9.06
CA SER A 122 12.27 -8.96 9.34
C SER A 122 13.72 -8.69 9.73
N VAL A 123 14.25 -9.37 10.75
CA VAL A 123 15.63 -9.20 11.20
C VAL A 123 16.64 -9.50 10.09
N ALA A 124 16.42 -10.56 9.30
CA ALA A 124 17.31 -10.93 8.21
C ALA A 124 17.37 -9.86 7.09
N ASN A 125 16.26 -9.17 6.81
CA ASN A 125 16.25 -8.06 5.86
C ASN A 125 16.82 -6.78 6.49
N ALA A 126 16.48 -6.49 7.74
CA ALA A 126 17.01 -5.35 8.48
C ALA A 126 18.55 -5.39 8.58
N ALA A 127 19.14 -6.58 8.74
CA ALA A 127 20.60 -6.76 8.76
C ALA A 127 21.32 -6.37 7.47
N LYS A 128 20.61 -6.20 6.35
CA LYS A 128 21.15 -5.72 5.06
C LYS A 128 21.19 -4.19 4.98
N ILE A 129 20.69 -3.49 5.99
CA ILE A 129 20.53 -2.03 6.01
C ILE A 129 21.60 -1.43 6.94
N GLU A 130 22.22 -0.34 6.52
CA GLU A 130 23.21 0.37 7.35
C GLU A 130 22.63 1.00 8.63
N VAL A 131 21.32 1.33 8.64
CA VAL A 131 20.64 1.95 9.77
C VAL A 131 20.09 0.89 10.70
N ASN A 132 20.57 0.86 11.93
CA ASN A 132 20.26 -0.18 12.91
C ASN A 132 18.82 -0.13 13.49
N MET A 133 18.02 0.91 13.23
CA MET A 133 16.67 1.06 13.79
C MET A 133 15.78 -0.16 13.51
N PHE A 134 15.72 -0.61 12.25
CA PHE A 134 14.88 -1.77 11.88
C PHE A 134 15.36 -3.08 12.52
N THR A 135 16.68 -3.22 12.71
CA THR A 135 17.24 -4.39 13.38
C THR A 135 16.92 -4.37 14.88
N ILE A 136 16.97 -3.18 15.52
CA ILE A 136 16.56 -2.99 16.91
C ILE A 136 15.09 -3.39 17.06
N ILE A 137 14.21 -2.85 16.24
CA ILE A 137 12.76 -3.12 16.24
C ILE A 137 12.49 -4.62 16.03
N GLY A 138 13.13 -5.25 15.06
CA GLY A 138 12.96 -6.67 14.76
C GLY A 138 13.37 -7.57 15.94
N HIS A 139 14.49 -7.28 16.59
CA HIS A 139 14.90 -8.01 17.77
C HIS A 139 14.00 -7.74 18.99
N TYR A 140 13.56 -6.50 19.20
CA TYR A 140 12.62 -6.16 20.26
C TYR A 140 11.31 -6.97 20.13
N PHE A 141 10.69 -6.98 18.94
CA PHE A 141 9.46 -7.75 18.69
C PHE A 141 9.66 -9.26 18.79
N LEU A 142 10.78 -9.80 18.32
CA LEU A 142 11.09 -11.22 18.53
C LEU A 142 11.21 -11.56 20.02
N GLY A 143 11.79 -10.68 20.81
CA GLY A 143 11.85 -10.84 22.26
C GLY A 143 10.46 -10.88 22.88
N GLU A 144 9.55 -9.97 22.50
CA GLU A 144 8.16 -9.96 22.95
C GLU A 144 7.41 -11.26 22.56
N ILE A 145 7.58 -11.73 21.32
CA ILE A 145 6.94 -12.96 20.83
C ILE A 145 7.43 -14.18 21.60
N PHE A 146 8.74 -14.30 21.83
CA PHE A 146 9.30 -15.42 22.60
C PHE A 146 8.86 -15.39 24.05
N LEU A 147 8.75 -14.19 24.65
CA LEU A 147 8.21 -14.05 26.01
C LEU A 147 6.74 -14.47 26.08
N ALA A 148 5.92 -14.07 25.11
CA ALA A 148 4.51 -14.46 24.99
C ALA A 148 4.34 -15.96 24.75
N ASP A 149 5.26 -16.59 23.98
CA ASP A 149 5.34 -18.04 23.75
C ASP A 149 5.95 -18.82 24.94
N ASN A 150 6.13 -18.15 26.10
CA ASN A 150 6.73 -18.71 27.32
C ASN A 150 8.13 -19.32 27.13
N LYS A 151 8.95 -18.67 26.29
CA LYS A 151 10.37 -19.02 26.02
C LYS A 151 11.29 -17.90 26.49
N PRO A 152 11.46 -17.68 27.80
CA PRO A 152 12.18 -16.54 28.35
C PRO A 152 13.67 -16.52 27.96
N ASP A 153 14.34 -17.68 27.80
CA ASP A 153 15.74 -17.73 27.37
C ASP A 153 15.92 -17.15 25.97
N SER A 154 15.03 -17.51 25.01
CA SER A 154 15.06 -16.95 23.67
C SER A 154 14.69 -15.47 23.68
N ALA A 155 13.73 -15.06 24.50
CA ALA A 155 13.35 -13.67 24.67
C ALA A 155 14.53 -12.83 25.18
N LEU A 156 15.30 -13.37 26.15
CA LEU A 156 16.51 -12.71 26.68
C LEU A 156 17.53 -12.43 25.60
N VAL A 157 17.85 -13.44 24.78
CA VAL A 157 18.81 -13.28 23.67
C VAL A 157 18.43 -12.14 22.73
N HIS A 158 17.17 -12.07 22.36
CA HIS A 158 16.68 -11.02 21.47
C HIS A 158 16.59 -9.66 22.16
N ALA A 159 16.12 -9.58 23.40
CA ALA A 159 16.08 -8.34 24.17
C ALA A 159 17.49 -7.75 24.40
N GLN A 160 18.47 -8.60 24.75
CA GLN A 160 19.87 -8.19 24.89
C GLN A 160 20.44 -7.69 23.56
N LYS A 161 20.12 -8.36 22.45
CA LYS A 161 20.59 -7.92 21.14
C LYS A 161 20.00 -6.57 20.73
N ALA A 162 18.72 -6.35 20.99
CA ALA A 162 18.10 -5.03 20.82
C ALA A 162 18.79 -3.95 21.67
N TYR A 163 19.10 -4.27 22.93
CA TYR A 163 19.81 -3.37 23.83
C TYR A 163 21.22 -3.00 23.32
N GLU A 164 22.03 -4.00 22.94
CA GLU A 164 23.38 -3.80 22.38
C GLU A 164 23.35 -2.88 21.17
N LEU A 165 22.44 -3.15 20.22
CA LEU A 165 22.29 -2.35 19.01
C LEU A 165 21.86 -0.91 19.32
N THR A 166 20.95 -0.73 20.27
CA THR A 166 20.49 0.58 20.74
C THR A 166 21.65 1.39 21.32
N MET A 167 22.44 0.77 22.19
CA MET A 167 23.60 1.44 22.82
C MET A 167 24.71 1.74 21.79
N GLY A 168 24.94 0.85 20.85
CA GLY A 168 25.96 1.03 19.80
C GLY A 168 25.61 2.06 18.73
N SER A 169 24.30 2.22 18.42
CA SER A 169 23.83 3.17 17.40
C SER A 169 23.51 4.55 17.92
N GLY A 170 23.29 4.72 19.22
CA GLY A 170 22.79 5.94 19.83
C GLY A 170 21.31 6.23 19.60
N ILE A 171 20.56 5.33 18.92
CA ILE A 171 19.11 5.43 18.68
C ILE A 171 18.39 4.95 19.93
N LYS A 172 17.89 5.88 20.78
CA LYS A 172 17.33 5.56 22.10
C LYS A 172 15.80 5.48 22.13
N ASP A 173 15.12 5.59 21.00
CA ASP A 173 13.66 5.69 20.94
C ASP A 173 12.95 4.44 21.53
N TYR A 174 13.57 3.28 21.41
CA TYR A 174 13.03 2.01 21.91
C TYR A 174 13.62 1.57 23.27
N LEU A 175 14.51 2.36 23.87
CA LEU A 175 15.27 1.95 25.06
C LEU A 175 14.35 1.64 26.26
N GLY A 176 13.31 2.44 26.46
CA GLY A 176 12.32 2.21 27.52
C GLY A 176 11.57 0.88 27.37
N GLY A 177 11.12 0.57 26.12
CA GLY A 177 10.48 -0.71 25.81
C GLY A 177 11.42 -1.90 25.99
N ILE A 178 12.69 -1.76 25.57
CA ILE A 178 13.72 -2.80 25.72
C ILE A 178 13.99 -3.08 27.21
N TYR A 179 14.10 -2.05 28.04
CA TYR A 179 14.23 -2.21 29.50
C TYR A 179 13.01 -2.90 30.09
N GLY A 180 11.79 -2.52 29.67
CA GLY A 180 10.56 -3.18 30.08
C GLY A 180 10.54 -4.67 29.73
N LEU A 181 10.92 -5.01 28.51
CA LEU A 181 11.03 -6.39 28.02
C LEU A 181 12.08 -7.18 28.84
N LEU A 182 13.28 -6.63 29.05
CA LEU A 182 14.32 -7.25 29.87
C LEU A 182 13.81 -7.49 31.31
N GLY A 183 13.10 -6.53 31.90
CA GLY A 183 12.50 -6.68 33.21
C GLY A 183 11.49 -7.81 33.28
N MET A 184 10.57 -7.90 32.29
CA MET A 184 9.59 -8.98 32.22
C MET A 184 10.25 -10.36 31.99
N VAL A 185 11.29 -10.43 31.19
CA VAL A 185 12.08 -11.65 30.96
C VAL A 185 12.74 -12.11 32.24
N GLN A 186 13.40 -11.21 32.99
CA GLN A 186 14.05 -11.56 34.26
C GLN A 186 13.05 -12.00 35.31
N ALA A 187 11.88 -11.38 35.34
CA ALA A 187 10.79 -11.82 36.23
C ALA A 187 10.35 -13.28 35.96
N ARG A 188 10.27 -13.65 34.65
CA ARG A 188 9.92 -15.02 34.23
C ARG A 188 11.05 -16.01 34.50
N MET A 189 12.32 -15.57 34.45
CA MET A 189 13.50 -16.38 34.75
C MET A 189 13.78 -16.54 36.28
N GLY A 190 13.05 -15.82 37.13
CA GLY A 190 13.17 -15.91 38.58
C GLY A 190 14.28 -15.06 39.19
N ASP A 191 14.72 -13.99 38.49
CA ASP A 191 15.60 -12.97 39.08
C ASP A 191 14.83 -11.69 39.40
N PRO A 192 14.26 -11.61 40.65
CA PRO A 192 13.43 -10.49 41.02
C PRO A 192 14.18 -9.16 41.19
N LYS A 193 15.47 -9.21 41.50
CA LYS A 193 16.27 -7.97 41.67
C LYS A 193 16.56 -7.34 40.35
N LEU A 194 16.97 -8.15 39.40
CA LEU A 194 17.29 -7.67 38.05
C LEU A 194 16.03 -7.23 37.31
N ALA A 195 14.90 -7.95 37.47
CA ALA A 195 13.61 -7.59 36.97
C ALA A 195 13.18 -6.18 37.40
N GLU A 196 13.23 -5.95 38.72
CA GLU A 196 12.88 -4.65 39.31
C GLU A 196 13.80 -3.53 38.82
N SER A 197 15.11 -3.77 38.74
CA SER A 197 16.08 -2.79 38.24
C SER A 197 15.80 -2.38 36.80
N TYR A 198 15.54 -3.32 35.90
CA TYR A 198 15.20 -3.00 34.50
C TYR A 198 13.87 -2.26 34.37
N MET A 199 12.82 -2.66 35.15
CA MET A 199 11.54 -1.95 35.11
C MET A 199 11.67 -0.52 35.64
N GLN A 200 12.54 -0.26 36.64
CA GLN A 200 12.84 1.10 37.11
C GLN A 200 13.58 1.93 36.04
N LEU A 201 14.52 1.31 35.32
CA LEU A 201 15.16 1.98 34.15
C LEU A 201 14.14 2.32 33.07
N ALA A 202 13.17 1.45 32.81
CA ALA A 202 12.09 1.74 31.88
C ALA A 202 11.24 2.95 32.32
N VAL A 203 10.94 3.07 33.63
CA VAL A 203 10.27 4.25 34.18
C VAL A 203 11.09 5.52 33.95
N GLN A 204 12.40 5.49 34.21
CA GLN A 204 13.28 6.64 34.03
C GLN A 204 13.32 7.09 32.54
N GLU A 205 13.37 6.13 31.61
CA GLU A 205 13.30 6.44 30.18
C GLU A 205 11.96 7.02 29.76
N GLY A 206 10.84 6.53 30.31
CA GLY A 206 9.52 7.11 30.11
C GLY A 206 9.45 8.57 30.52
N TYR A 207 10.02 8.93 31.68
CA TYR A 207 10.14 10.33 32.11
C TYR A 207 11.06 11.13 31.22
N ARG A 208 12.18 10.57 30.76
CA ARG A 208 13.12 11.23 29.86
C ARG A 208 12.47 11.65 28.54
N ILE A 209 11.62 10.81 27.98
CA ILE A 209 10.89 11.11 26.73
C ILE A 209 9.61 11.93 26.96
N GLY A 210 9.20 12.11 28.22
CA GLY A 210 8.03 12.92 28.58
C GLY A 210 6.68 12.27 28.26
N SER A 211 6.60 10.94 28.10
CA SER A 211 5.37 10.24 27.74
C SER A 211 4.74 9.56 28.95
N ALA A 212 3.54 9.99 29.33
CA ALA A 212 2.76 9.39 30.42
C ALA A 212 2.48 7.89 30.17
N LYS A 213 2.24 7.50 28.92
CA LYS A 213 2.06 6.10 28.51
C LYS A 213 3.28 5.25 28.84
N TYR A 214 4.47 5.71 28.45
CA TYR A 214 5.72 4.96 28.64
C TYR A 214 6.23 4.98 30.10
N VAL A 215 5.67 5.83 30.96
CA VAL A 215 5.88 5.79 32.42
C VAL A 215 4.89 4.86 33.09
N ASN A 216 3.62 4.84 32.65
CA ASN A 216 2.56 4.02 33.25
C ASN A 216 2.84 2.52 33.10
N ILE A 217 3.21 2.07 31.88
CA ILE A 217 3.41 0.64 31.56
C ILE A 217 4.41 -0.04 32.54
N PRO A 218 5.63 0.49 32.75
CA PRO A 218 6.54 -0.13 33.70
C PRO A 218 6.10 0.00 35.19
N TYR A 219 5.38 1.06 35.56
CA TYR A 219 4.80 1.11 36.93
C TYR A 219 3.72 0.05 37.12
N GLU A 220 2.87 -0.20 36.13
CA GLU A 220 1.90 -1.29 36.15
C GLU A 220 2.60 -2.64 36.31
N ALA A 221 3.64 -2.90 35.47
CA ALA A 221 4.44 -4.12 35.56
C ALA A 221 5.12 -4.30 36.95
N LEU A 222 5.65 -3.22 37.54
CA LEU A 222 6.20 -3.25 38.88
C LEU A 222 5.11 -3.56 39.91
N ALA A 223 3.92 -2.99 39.82
CA ALA A 223 2.82 -3.27 40.72
C ALA A 223 2.39 -4.74 40.69
N GLU A 224 2.20 -5.31 39.51
CA GLU A 224 1.88 -6.72 39.31
C GLU A 224 3.01 -7.64 39.81
N PHE A 225 4.26 -7.30 39.53
CA PHE A 225 5.44 -8.04 39.96
C PHE A 225 5.55 -8.09 41.48
N HIS A 226 5.39 -6.96 42.17
CA HIS A 226 5.44 -6.93 43.63
C HIS A 226 4.24 -7.64 44.26
N GLN A 227 3.05 -7.55 43.67
CA GLN A 227 1.87 -8.28 44.15
C GLN A 227 2.09 -9.80 44.06
N ALA A 228 2.61 -10.28 42.93
CA ALA A 228 2.93 -11.69 42.73
C ALA A 228 4.00 -12.20 43.74
N ALA A 229 4.90 -11.31 44.17
CA ALA A 229 5.92 -11.59 45.20
C ALA A 229 5.41 -11.44 46.64
N GLY A 230 4.13 -11.16 46.88
CA GLY A 230 3.53 -10.96 48.19
C GLY A 230 3.93 -9.64 48.86
N ARG A 231 4.56 -8.71 48.14
CA ARG A 231 4.98 -7.38 48.65
C ARG A 231 3.87 -6.35 48.42
N THR A 232 2.74 -6.55 49.11
CA THR A 232 1.48 -5.84 48.83
C THR A 232 1.59 -4.32 48.98
N ASP A 233 2.29 -3.80 50.01
CA ASP A 233 2.43 -2.35 50.20
C ASP A 233 3.22 -1.67 49.05
N THR A 234 4.25 -2.35 48.55
CA THR A 234 5.01 -1.88 47.42
C THR A 234 4.17 -1.94 46.13
N ALA A 235 3.37 -3.00 45.95
CA ALA A 235 2.45 -3.11 44.83
C ALA A 235 1.43 -1.97 44.80
N ILE A 236 0.85 -1.64 46.00
CA ILE A 236 -0.06 -0.50 46.15
C ILE A 236 0.62 0.82 45.74
N THR A 237 1.87 1.00 46.14
CA THR A 237 2.62 2.22 45.83
C THR A 237 2.80 2.39 44.35
N TYR A 238 3.27 1.36 43.64
CA TYR A 238 3.46 1.42 42.18
C TYR A 238 2.14 1.53 41.42
N ALA A 239 1.09 0.83 41.85
CA ALA A 239 -0.23 0.95 41.22
C ALA A 239 -0.80 2.38 41.33
N LYS A 240 -0.62 3.04 42.48
CA LYS A 240 -1.00 4.44 42.68
C LYS A 240 -0.18 5.39 41.80
N GLN A 241 1.12 5.14 41.63
CA GLN A 241 2.00 5.91 40.72
C GLN A 241 1.56 5.75 39.27
N ALA A 242 1.25 4.52 38.84
CA ALA A 242 0.73 4.25 37.53
C ALA A 242 -0.55 5.05 37.23
N ILE A 243 -1.49 5.10 38.18
CA ILE A 243 -2.71 5.91 38.06
C ILE A 243 -2.38 7.39 37.95
N ALA A 244 -1.55 7.90 38.87
CA ALA A 244 -1.27 9.33 38.95
C ALA A 244 -0.64 9.90 37.68
N VAL A 245 0.18 9.12 37.00
CA VAL A 245 0.90 9.54 35.79
C VAL A 245 -0.04 9.77 34.60
N VAL A 246 -1.11 8.98 34.48
CA VAL A 246 -2.02 9.02 33.32
C VAL A 246 -3.30 9.80 33.61
N GLN A 247 -3.59 10.10 34.84
CA GLN A 247 -4.79 10.84 35.26
C GLN A 247 -4.77 12.27 34.67
N GLY A 248 -5.82 12.65 33.94
CA GLY A 248 -5.92 13.96 33.30
C GLY A 248 -5.13 14.05 31.97
N THR A 249 -4.58 12.95 31.47
CA THR A 249 -3.93 12.86 30.16
C THR A 249 -4.84 12.16 29.17
N PRO A 250 -4.52 12.16 27.86
CA PRO A 250 -5.23 11.36 26.85
C PRO A 250 -5.18 9.85 27.15
N PHE A 251 -4.28 9.40 27.99
CA PHE A 251 -4.11 8.00 28.40
C PHE A 251 -4.87 7.62 29.67
N ALA A 252 -5.86 8.42 30.09
CA ALA A 252 -6.61 8.21 31.34
C ALA A 252 -7.27 6.82 31.47
N THR A 253 -7.56 6.14 30.35
CA THR A 253 -8.09 4.76 30.35
C THR A 253 -7.08 3.73 30.84
N MET A 254 -5.78 4.02 30.83
CA MET A 254 -4.73 3.14 31.35
C MET A 254 -4.76 2.99 32.88
N VAL A 255 -5.60 3.74 33.59
CA VAL A 255 -5.85 3.50 35.02
C VAL A 255 -6.54 2.16 35.29
N MET A 256 -7.13 1.49 34.29
CA MET A 256 -7.98 0.30 34.50
C MET A 256 -7.24 -0.83 35.18
N LYS A 257 -6.10 -1.28 34.69
CA LYS A 257 -5.37 -2.39 35.30
C LYS A 257 -4.86 -2.08 36.70
N PRO A 258 -4.16 -0.95 36.97
CA PRO A 258 -3.75 -0.63 38.31
C PRO A 258 -4.94 -0.37 39.25
N ALA A 259 -6.06 0.16 38.81
CA ALA A 259 -7.28 0.31 39.62
C ALA A 259 -7.90 -1.05 39.96
N GLN A 260 -7.96 -1.99 39.01
CA GLN A 260 -8.41 -3.34 39.25
C GLN A 260 -7.53 -4.05 40.31
N LEU A 261 -6.20 -3.94 40.14
CA LEU A 261 -5.25 -4.50 41.10
C LEU A 261 -5.49 -3.95 42.52
N LEU A 262 -5.65 -2.62 42.66
CA LEU A 262 -5.93 -1.99 43.95
C LEU A 262 -7.30 -2.40 44.50
N THR A 263 -8.31 -2.57 43.68
CA THR A 263 -9.62 -3.09 44.07
C THR A 263 -9.47 -4.47 44.70
N ASP A 264 -8.75 -5.37 44.07
CA ASP A 264 -8.57 -6.74 44.52
C ASP A 264 -7.73 -6.81 45.80
N ILE A 265 -6.70 -5.96 45.93
CA ILE A 265 -5.88 -5.86 47.15
C ILE A 265 -6.70 -5.34 48.32
N TYR A 266 -7.52 -4.30 48.14
CA TYR A 266 -8.27 -3.68 49.24
C TYR A 266 -9.57 -4.41 49.60
N ARG A 267 -10.13 -5.21 48.71
CA ARG A 267 -11.42 -5.90 48.88
C ARG A 267 -11.54 -6.67 50.22
N PRO A 268 -10.50 -7.39 50.73
CA PRO A 268 -10.61 -8.13 51.97
C PRO A 268 -10.60 -7.26 53.23
N ASN A 269 -9.92 -6.09 53.19
CA ASN A 269 -9.56 -5.36 54.40
C ASN A 269 -10.02 -3.91 54.46
N ASN A 270 -10.41 -3.31 53.30
CA ASN A 270 -10.79 -1.90 53.22
C ASN A 270 -11.81 -1.69 52.09
N VAL A 271 -13.08 -1.85 52.45
CA VAL A 271 -14.20 -1.77 51.49
C VAL A 271 -14.31 -0.41 50.82
N ASP A 272 -14.05 0.68 51.55
CA ASP A 272 -14.14 2.05 51.01
C ASP A 272 -13.07 2.27 49.91
N SER A 273 -11.83 1.83 50.15
CA SER A 273 -10.76 1.90 49.16
C SER A 273 -11.05 0.97 47.97
N ALA A 274 -11.55 -0.25 48.22
CA ALA A 274 -11.94 -1.15 47.14
C ALA A 274 -13.03 -0.54 46.26
N PHE A 275 -14.06 0.06 46.88
CA PHE A 275 -15.13 0.74 46.14
C PHE A 275 -14.59 1.91 45.30
N LYS A 276 -13.74 2.77 45.88
CA LYS A 276 -13.12 3.89 45.20
C LYS A 276 -12.41 3.45 43.90
N TYR A 277 -11.59 2.40 43.95
CA TYR A 277 -10.84 1.95 42.79
C TYR A 277 -11.71 1.16 41.80
N ALA A 278 -12.75 0.44 42.28
CA ALA A 278 -13.75 -0.17 41.44
C ALA A 278 -14.54 0.87 40.60
N GLU A 279 -14.94 1.99 41.23
CA GLU A 279 -15.58 3.10 40.48
C GLU A 279 -14.63 3.76 39.51
N MET A 280 -13.34 3.89 39.85
CA MET A 280 -12.32 4.40 38.92
C MET A 280 -12.14 3.47 37.72
N TYR A 281 -12.07 2.16 37.94
CA TYR A 281 -12.06 1.15 36.87
C TYR A 281 -13.28 1.28 35.97
N LYS A 282 -14.49 1.34 36.58
CA LYS A 282 -15.74 1.44 35.86
C LYS A 282 -15.80 2.71 35.00
N ALA A 283 -15.47 3.86 35.59
CA ALA A 283 -15.45 5.13 34.82
C ALA A 283 -14.47 5.10 33.63
N ALA A 284 -13.28 4.52 33.82
CA ALA A 284 -12.31 4.36 32.77
C ALA A 284 -12.79 3.37 31.71
N ASN A 285 -13.43 2.28 32.11
CA ASN A 285 -14.00 1.28 31.19
C ASN A 285 -15.17 1.87 30.38
N ASP A 286 -16.07 2.63 31.02
CA ASP A 286 -17.16 3.33 30.32
C ASP A 286 -16.62 4.37 29.33
N SER A 287 -15.56 5.10 29.73
CA SER A 287 -14.84 6.02 28.85
C SER A 287 -14.19 5.30 27.67
N LEU A 288 -13.59 4.14 27.90
CA LEU A 288 -13.00 3.31 26.84
C LEU A 288 -14.07 2.80 25.86
N TYR A 289 -15.23 2.37 26.36
CA TYR A 289 -16.35 1.97 25.50
C TYR A 289 -16.86 3.13 24.64
N ASN A 290 -17.05 4.32 25.22
CA ASN A 290 -17.46 5.52 24.51
C ASN A 290 -16.39 5.92 23.47
N PHE A 291 -15.11 5.90 23.85
CA PHE A 291 -14.01 6.19 22.95
C PHE A 291 -13.95 5.19 21.77
N LYS A 292 -14.07 3.88 22.06
CA LYS A 292 -14.14 2.85 21.02
C LYS A 292 -15.35 3.03 20.10
N ALA A 293 -16.52 3.40 20.63
CA ALA A 293 -17.69 3.68 19.81
C ALA A 293 -17.48 4.89 18.89
N ILE A 294 -16.87 5.96 19.41
CA ILE A 294 -16.48 7.13 18.59
C ILE A 294 -15.46 6.72 17.54
N GLN A 295 -14.41 5.99 17.93
CA GLN A 295 -13.41 5.49 16.97
C GLN A 295 -14.04 4.61 15.89
N GLN A 296 -14.94 3.70 16.25
CA GLN A 296 -15.64 2.87 15.28
C GLN A 296 -16.47 3.71 14.31
N THR A 297 -17.16 4.74 14.81
CA THR A 297 -17.90 5.67 13.95
C THR A 297 -16.97 6.43 13.00
N GLN A 298 -15.86 6.95 13.51
CA GLN A 298 -14.83 7.61 12.69
C GLN A 298 -14.23 6.67 11.66
N LEU A 299 -13.95 5.42 12.05
CA LEU A 299 -13.48 4.37 11.16
C LEU A 299 -14.48 4.07 10.04
N MET A 300 -15.78 3.95 10.38
CA MET A 300 -16.84 3.75 9.38
C MET A 300 -16.93 4.94 8.42
N THR A 301 -16.78 6.16 8.91
CA THR A 301 -16.76 7.38 8.07
C THR A 301 -15.55 7.35 7.13
N PHE A 302 -14.37 7.06 7.65
CA PHE A 302 -13.15 6.91 6.84
C PHE A 302 -13.29 5.82 5.77
N GLU A 303 -13.83 4.66 6.12
CA GLU A 303 -14.06 3.56 5.17
C GLU A 303 -15.06 3.94 4.08
N GLU A 304 -16.11 4.67 4.44
CA GLU A 304 -17.09 5.17 3.47
C GLU A 304 -16.47 6.22 2.54
N GLU A 305 -15.67 7.15 3.05
CA GLU A 305 -14.94 8.13 2.24
C GLU A 305 -13.96 7.45 1.29
N ALA A 306 -13.18 6.48 1.78
CA ALA A 306 -12.27 5.69 0.96
C ALA A 306 -13.02 4.91 -0.13
N ARG A 307 -14.17 4.31 0.20
CA ARG A 307 -15.05 3.65 -0.76
C ARG A 307 -15.57 4.60 -1.83
N GLN A 308 -16.02 5.78 -1.44
CA GLN A 308 -16.50 6.81 -2.37
C GLN A 308 -15.40 7.27 -3.34
N GLN A 309 -14.18 7.45 -2.83
CA GLN A 309 -13.03 7.78 -3.68
C GLN A 309 -12.72 6.66 -4.69
N GLN A 310 -12.74 5.39 -4.25
CA GLN A 310 -12.53 4.25 -5.15
C GLN A 310 -13.60 4.19 -6.25
N LEU A 311 -14.87 4.39 -5.89
CA LEU A 311 -15.98 4.45 -6.86
C LEU A 311 -15.80 5.60 -7.85
N ALA A 312 -15.42 6.80 -7.36
CA ALA A 312 -15.18 7.96 -8.23
C ALA A 312 -14.03 7.69 -9.24
N VAL A 313 -12.94 7.04 -8.78
CA VAL A 313 -11.83 6.64 -9.66
C VAL A 313 -12.29 5.60 -10.70
N ALA A 314 -13.06 4.60 -10.28
CA ALA A 314 -13.59 3.59 -11.19
C ALA A 314 -14.52 4.20 -12.25
N HIS A 315 -15.44 5.08 -11.86
CA HIS A 315 -16.30 5.80 -12.79
C HIS A 315 -15.51 6.66 -13.78
N ALA A 316 -14.50 7.39 -13.31
CA ALA A 316 -13.64 8.18 -14.20
C ALA A 316 -12.88 7.31 -15.21
N GLN A 317 -12.45 6.11 -14.81
CA GLN A 317 -11.82 5.15 -15.72
C GLN A 317 -12.82 4.62 -16.75
N GLU A 318 -14.03 4.23 -16.33
CA GLU A 318 -15.09 3.78 -17.25
C GLU A 318 -15.47 4.86 -18.27
N GLU A 319 -15.59 6.12 -17.84
CA GLU A 319 -15.86 7.26 -18.73
C GLU A 319 -14.73 7.46 -19.74
N ALA A 320 -13.47 7.38 -19.31
CA ALA A 320 -12.31 7.49 -20.19
C ALA A 320 -12.27 6.34 -21.22
N GLU A 321 -12.55 5.10 -20.80
CA GLU A 321 -12.63 3.94 -21.69
C GLU A 321 -13.78 4.10 -22.71
N ARG A 322 -14.95 4.58 -22.25
CA ARG A 322 -16.10 4.86 -23.13
C ARG A 322 -15.76 5.93 -24.17
N ALA A 323 -15.10 7.02 -23.76
CA ALA A 323 -14.65 8.08 -24.66
C ALA A 323 -13.66 7.54 -25.71
N ASN A 324 -12.70 6.72 -25.30
CA ASN A 324 -11.74 6.08 -26.21
C ASN A 324 -12.44 5.14 -27.20
N ASN A 325 -13.40 4.33 -26.73
CA ASN A 325 -14.16 3.43 -27.61
C ASN A 325 -14.99 4.18 -28.64
N ILE A 326 -15.60 5.32 -28.26
CA ILE A 326 -16.31 6.21 -29.20
C ILE A 326 -15.33 6.78 -30.25
N GLN A 327 -14.14 7.21 -29.83
CA GLN A 327 -13.13 7.72 -30.77
C GLN A 327 -12.69 6.63 -31.76
N TYR A 328 -12.45 5.40 -31.32
CA TYR A 328 -12.13 4.26 -32.19
C TYR A 328 -13.26 3.98 -33.19
N ALA A 329 -14.52 4.02 -32.75
CA ALA A 329 -15.67 3.82 -33.63
C ALA A 329 -15.78 4.93 -34.68
N LEU A 330 -15.54 6.19 -34.32
CA LEU A 330 -15.54 7.33 -35.25
C LEU A 330 -14.38 7.24 -36.28
N ILE A 331 -13.20 6.83 -35.85
CA ILE A 331 -12.04 6.61 -36.76
C ILE A 331 -12.37 5.48 -37.72
N ALA A 332 -12.91 4.37 -37.25
CA ALA A 332 -13.32 3.24 -38.10
C ALA A 332 -14.36 3.66 -39.14
N LEU A 333 -15.38 4.42 -38.73
CA LEU A 333 -16.37 4.97 -39.63
C LEU A 333 -15.73 5.90 -40.67
N GLY A 334 -14.81 6.78 -40.27
CA GLY A 334 -14.04 7.64 -41.15
C GLY A 334 -13.26 6.87 -42.23
N ILE A 335 -12.60 5.78 -41.85
CA ILE A 335 -11.87 4.89 -42.75
C ILE A 335 -12.81 4.25 -43.78
N VAL A 336 -13.99 3.75 -43.33
CA VAL A 336 -15.01 3.16 -44.20
C VAL A 336 -15.50 4.19 -45.24
N LEU A 337 -15.83 5.41 -44.74
CA LEU A 337 -16.27 6.49 -45.63
C LEU A 337 -15.18 6.92 -46.61
N PHE A 338 -13.90 6.95 -46.19
CA PHE A 338 -12.77 7.24 -47.09
C PHE A 338 -12.64 6.17 -48.19
N ILE A 339 -12.74 4.88 -47.82
CA ILE A 339 -12.68 3.78 -48.80
C ILE A 339 -13.85 3.86 -49.76
N LEU A 340 -15.07 4.07 -49.27
CA LEU A 340 -16.26 4.24 -50.14
C LEU A 340 -16.13 5.46 -51.05
N GLY A 341 -15.71 6.62 -50.55
CA GLY A 341 -15.43 7.82 -51.31
C GLY A 341 -14.39 7.58 -52.43
N PHE A 342 -13.31 6.87 -52.11
CA PHE A 342 -12.29 6.46 -53.05
C PHE A 342 -12.86 5.58 -54.17
N LEU A 343 -13.68 4.58 -53.85
CA LEU A 343 -14.30 3.69 -54.82
C LEU A 343 -15.29 4.45 -55.72
N LEU A 344 -16.08 5.41 -55.18
CA LEU A 344 -17.00 6.24 -55.95
C LEU A 344 -16.26 7.22 -56.86
N PHE A 345 -15.22 7.89 -56.37
CA PHE A 345 -14.38 8.78 -57.14
C PHE A 345 -13.69 8.05 -58.31
N SER A 346 -13.12 6.88 -58.01
CA SER A 346 -12.50 6.01 -59.01
C SER A 346 -13.48 5.49 -60.05
N ARG A 347 -14.79 5.41 -59.72
CA ARG A 347 -15.88 5.06 -60.68
C ARG A 347 -16.29 6.22 -61.56
N SER A 348 -16.22 7.46 -61.05
CA SER A 348 -16.72 8.68 -61.74
C SER A 348 -15.68 9.31 -62.69
N HIS A 349 -14.40 9.30 -62.31
CA HIS A 349 -13.33 9.96 -63.04
C HIS A 349 -12.35 8.97 -63.67
N VAL A 350 -11.72 9.38 -64.80
CA VAL A 350 -10.65 8.61 -65.45
C VAL A 350 -9.35 8.82 -64.64
N ALA A 351 -9.17 8.04 -63.56
CA ALA A 351 -7.98 8.11 -62.74
C ALA A 351 -6.79 7.40 -63.45
N SER A 352 -5.60 7.98 -63.36
CA SER A 352 -4.39 7.32 -63.83
C SER A 352 -4.00 6.15 -62.93
N ALA A 353 -3.35 5.11 -63.46
CA ALA A 353 -2.88 3.95 -62.68
C ALA A 353 -1.97 4.38 -61.53
N LYS A 354 -1.13 5.42 -61.72
CA LYS A 354 -0.25 5.97 -60.67
C LYS A 354 -1.03 6.58 -59.49
N LEU A 355 -2.14 7.27 -59.76
CA LEU A 355 -2.99 7.85 -58.72
C LEU A 355 -3.72 6.77 -57.92
N ILE A 356 -4.19 5.71 -58.60
CA ILE A 356 -4.83 4.56 -57.96
C ILE A 356 -3.87 3.84 -57.01
N SER A 357 -2.64 3.55 -57.48
CA SER A 357 -1.60 2.93 -56.65
C SER A 357 -1.24 3.80 -55.43
N PHE A 358 -1.05 5.10 -55.59
CA PHE A 358 -0.79 6.03 -54.50
C PHE A 358 -1.91 6.03 -53.45
N LEU A 359 -3.18 6.09 -53.86
CA LEU A 359 -4.32 6.08 -52.93
C LEU A 359 -4.50 4.73 -52.23
N CYS A 360 -4.15 3.61 -52.91
CA CYS A 360 -4.12 2.29 -52.26
C CYS A 360 -3.06 2.21 -51.15
N VAL A 361 -1.88 2.80 -51.36
CA VAL A 361 -0.83 2.87 -50.32
C VAL A 361 -1.29 3.73 -49.16
N VAL A 362 -1.89 4.89 -49.39
CA VAL A 362 -2.42 5.77 -48.35
C VAL A 362 -3.52 5.05 -47.52
N ALA A 363 -4.46 4.37 -48.19
CA ALA A 363 -5.50 3.59 -47.55
C ALA A 363 -4.92 2.48 -46.65
N LEU A 364 -3.88 1.78 -47.11
CA LEU A 364 -3.19 0.76 -46.32
C LEU A 364 -2.53 1.34 -45.09
N LEU A 365 -1.82 2.48 -45.23
CA LEU A 365 -1.18 3.16 -44.09
C LEU A 365 -2.21 3.56 -43.02
N ILE A 366 -3.34 4.12 -43.46
CA ILE A 366 -4.42 4.49 -42.53
C ILE A 366 -4.98 3.26 -41.78
N VAL A 367 -5.21 2.16 -42.51
CA VAL A 367 -5.68 0.91 -41.92
C VAL A 367 -4.64 0.32 -40.96
N PHE A 368 -3.37 0.37 -41.33
CA PHE A 368 -2.28 -0.11 -40.48
C PHE A 368 -2.18 0.67 -39.16
N GLU A 369 -2.22 2.00 -39.23
CA GLU A 369 -2.19 2.86 -38.03
C GLU A 369 -3.44 2.66 -37.17
N PHE A 370 -4.60 2.49 -37.75
CA PHE A 370 -5.81 2.17 -37.02
C PHE A 370 -5.71 0.81 -36.29
N LEU A 371 -5.21 -0.23 -37.00
CA LEU A 371 -4.98 -1.55 -36.38
C LEU A 371 -3.93 -1.48 -35.28
N ASN A 372 -2.88 -0.70 -35.44
CA ASN A 372 -1.87 -0.45 -34.44
C ASN A 372 -2.50 0.18 -33.18
N LEU A 373 -3.26 1.25 -33.33
CA LEU A 373 -3.97 1.91 -32.24
C LEU A 373 -4.95 0.96 -31.51
N LEU A 374 -5.73 0.18 -32.28
CA LEU A 374 -6.73 -0.75 -31.74
C LEU A 374 -6.09 -1.93 -30.98
N LEU A 375 -5.00 -2.48 -31.51
CA LEU A 375 -4.35 -3.67 -30.97
C LEU A 375 -3.30 -3.35 -29.92
N HIS A 376 -2.85 -2.09 -29.82
CA HIS A 376 -1.81 -1.67 -28.89
C HIS A 376 -2.07 -2.08 -27.44
N PRO A 377 -3.28 -1.88 -26.84
CA PRO A 377 -3.55 -2.30 -25.46
C PRO A 377 -3.52 -3.83 -25.32
N LEU A 378 -4.01 -4.57 -26.33
CA LEU A 378 -3.98 -6.04 -26.32
C LEU A 378 -2.55 -6.57 -26.45
N ILE A 379 -1.76 -6.01 -27.37
CA ILE A 379 -0.36 -6.40 -27.56
C ILE A 379 0.44 -6.05 -26.30
N GLY A 380 0.21 -4.88 -25.70
CA GLY A 380 0.86 -4.47 -24.45
C GLY A 380 0.60 -5.44 -23.30
N SER A 381 -0.65 -5.90 -23.12
CA SER A 381 -1.00 -6.88 -22.09
C SER A 381 -0.34 -8.24 -22.31
N ILE A 382 -0.31 -8.74 -23.55
CA ILE A 382 0.29 -10.05 -23.90
C ILE A 382 1.82 -10.02 -23.81
N THR A 383 2.43 -8.88 -24.17
CA THR A 383 3.89 -8.72 -24.19
C THR A 383 4.47 -8.19 -22.89
N HIS A 384 3.64 -8.05 -21.85
CA HIS A 384 4.01 -7.41 -20.57
C HIS A 384 4.70 -6.05 -20.76
N HIS A 385 4.23 -5.26 -21.76
CA HIS A 385 4.78 -3.96 -22.16
C HIS A 385 6.28 -3.98 -22.53
N SER A 386 6.82 -5.14 -22.93
CA SER A 386 8.20 -5.23 -23.41
C SER A 386 8.32 -4.59 -24.80
N PRO A 387 9.17 -3.54 -24.99
CA PRO A 387 9.30 -2.85 -26.26
C PRO A 387 9.73 -3.77 -27.43
N VAL A 388 10.58 -4.76 -27.13
CA VAL A 388 11.09 -5.72 -28.14
C VAL A 388 9.96 -6.62 -28.66
N PHE A 389 9.16 -7.20 -27.76
CA PHE A 389 8.04 -8.06 -28.15
C PHE A 389 6.91 -7.27 -28.79
N MET A 390 6.67 -6.02 -28.37
CA MET A 390 5.71 -5.12 -29.03
C MET A 390 6.13 -4.81 -30.47
N LEU A 391 7.42 -4.49 -30.68
CA LEU A 391 7.96 -4.24 -32.03
C LEU A 391 7.83 -5.48 -32.92
N LEU A 392 8.17 -6.68 -32.39
CA LEU A 392 8.01 -7.95 -33.14
C LEU A 392 6.55 -8.19 -33.53
N ALA A 393 5.59 -7.98 -32.64
CA ALA A 393 4.17 -8.12 -32.94
C ALA A 393 3.73 -7.17 -34.06
N LEU A 394 4.15 -5.90 -33.99
CA LEU A 394 3.86 -4.89 -35.04
C LEU A 394 4.47 -5.26 -36.39
N VAL A 395 5.70 -5.77 -36.41
CA VAL A 395 6.36 -6.26 -37.66
C VAL A 395 5.59 -7.46 -38.22
N CYS A 396 5.10 -8.38 -37.41
CA CYS A 396 4.26 -9.49 -37.86
C CYS A 396 2.95 -9.00 -38.48
N ILE A 397 2.27 -8.01 -37.89
CA ILE A 397 1.06 -7.42 -38.43
C ILE A 397 1.35 -6.75 -39.79
N ALA A 398 2.43 -5.95 -39.86
CA ALA A 398 2.85 -5.33 -41.11
C ALA A 398 3.15 -6.37 -42.22
N ALA A 399 3.85 -7.45 -41.87
CA ALA A 399 4.18 -8.53 -42.79
C ALA A 399 2.93 -9.25 -43.34
N LEU A 400 1.86 -9.37 -42.54
CA LEU A 400 0.58 -9.92 -43.01
C LEU A 400 -0.20 -8.96 -43.92
N LEU A 401 -0.04 -7.65 -43.71
CA LEU A 401 -0.73 -6.62 -44.54
C LEU A 401 -0.11 -6.43 -45.94
N ILE A 402 1.20 -6.66 -46.11
CA ILE A 402 1.89 -6.50 -47.38
C ILE A 402 1.30 -7.38 -48.50
N PRO A 403 1.14 -8.71 -48.36
CA PRO A 403 0.53 -9.54 -49.38
C PRO A 403 -0.94 -9.19 -49.66
N LEU A 404 -1.67 -8.75 -48.62
CA LEU A 404 -3.05 -8.28 -48.78
C LEU A 404 -3.11 -7.00 -49.61
N HIS A 405 -2.18 -6.06 -49.37
CA HIS A 405 -2.03 -4.84 -50.17
C HIS A 405 -1.80 -5.16 -51.64
N HIS A 406 -0.83 -6.01 -52.00
CA HIS A 406 -0.55 -6.37 -53.39
C HIS A 406 -1.76 -7.01 -54.08
N ARG A 407 -2.51 -7.88 -53.39
CA ARG A 407 -3.73 -8.45 -53.95
C ARG A 407 -4.81 -7.40 -54.21
N LEU A 408 -5.03 -6.50 -53.27
CA LEU A 408 -6.01 -5.42 -53.38
C LEU A 408 -5.61 -4.39 -54.45
N GLU A 409 -4.33 -4.02 -54.53
CA GLU A 409 -3.79 -3.12 -55.56
C GLU A 409 -3.97 -3.72 -56.96
N HIS A 410 -3.58 -4.97 -57.13
CA HIS A 410 -3.74 -5.66 -58.42
C HIS A 410 -5.22 -5.81 -58.80
N TRP A 411 -6.09 -6.16 -57.89
CA TRP A 411 -7.52 -6.27 -58.10
C TRP A 411 -8.13 -4.89 -58.48
N ALA A 412 -7.83 -3.84 -57.68
CA ALA A 412 -8.33 -2.49 -57.92
C ALA A 412 -7.83 -1.94 -59.27
N THR A 413 -6.53 -2.09 -59.56
CA THR A 413 -5.91 -1.61 -60.80
C THR A 413 -6.50 -2.34 -62.01
N ARG A 414 -6.64 -3.67 -61.96
CA ARG A 414 -7.24 -4.45 -63.04
C ARG A 414 -8.68 -4.05 -63.28
N MET A 415 -9.50 -3.97 -62.22
CA MET A 415 -10.92 -3.64 -62.33
C MET A 415 -11.18 -2.22 -62.86
N LEU A 416 -10.35 -1.26 -62.46
CA LEU A 416 -10.53 0.16 -62.78
C LEU A 416 -9.88 0.51 -64.13
N VAL A 417 -8.71 -0.02 -64.44
CA VAL A 417 -8.00 0.23 -65.70
C VAL A 417 -8.73 -0.44 -66.89
N GLU A 418 -9.16 -1.72 -66.73
CA GLU A 418 -9.94 -2.41 -67.77
C GLU A 418 -11.29 -1.72 -68.02
N LYS A 419 -11.96 -1.25 -67.03
CA LYS A 419 -13.24 -0.54 -67.17
C LYS A 419 -13.07 0.84 -67.84
N ASN A 420 -11.99 1.55 -67.47
CA ASN A 420 -11.65 2.83 -68.07
C ASN A 420 -11.22 2.66 -69.55
N ALA A 421 -10.49 1.59 -69.90
CA ALA A 421 -10.13 1.27 -71.28
C ALA A 421 -11.39 0.95 -72.14
N LYS A 422 -12.33 0.17 -71.61
CA LYS A 422 -13.61 -0.12 -72.28
C LYS A 422 -14.45 1.15 -72.49
N ARG A 423 -14.49 2.07 -71.52
CA ARG A 423 -15.21 3.36 -71.60
C ARG A 423 -14.55 4.29 -72.71
N ARG A 424 -13.21 4.37 -72.68
CA ARG A 424 -12.48 5.16 -73.67
C ARG A 424 -12.70 4.59 -75.07
N LEU A 425 -12.70 3.27 -75.20
CA LEU A 425 -12.96 2.62 -76.49
C LEU A 425 -14.42 2.85 -76.99
N ALA A 426 -15.39 2.78 -76.09
CA ALA A 426 -16.79 3.05 -76.40
C ALA A 426 -17.01 4.53 -76.78
N HIS A 427 -16.35 5.45 -76.06
CA HIS A 427 -16.42 6.89 -76.44
C HIS A 427 -15.73 7.18 -77.79
N ALA A 428 -14.57 6.59 -78.04
CA ALA A 428 -13.88 6.71 -79.28
C ALA A 428 -14.70 6.11 -80.50
N LYS A 429 -15.34 4.94 -80.30
CA LYS A 429 -16.26 4.36 -81.27
C LYS A 429 -17.44 5.28 -81.55
N LYS A 430 -18.07 5.85 -80.49
CA LYS A 430 -19.18 6.79 -80.64
C LYS A 430 -18.78 8.07 -81.42
N THR A 431 -17.59 8.60 -81.13
CA THR A 431 -17.05 9.78 -81.78
C THR A 431 -16.72 9.47 -83.29
N ILE A 432 -16.23 8.26 -83.61
CA ILE A 432 -15.98 7.81 -84.95
C ILE A 432 -17.32 7.65 -85.74
N GLU A 433 -18.33 7.06 -85.14
CA GLU A 433 -19.69 6.92 -85.66
C GLU A 433 -20.36 8.29 -85.92
N GLU A 434 -20.11 9.27 -85.04
CA GLU A 434 -20.63 10.66 -85.22
C GLU A 434 -19.85 11.47 -86.26
N LEU A 435 -18.61 11.08 -86.55
CA LEU A 435 -17.74 11.74 -87.59
C LEU A 435 -17.76 11.08 -88.99
N GLU A 436 -18.29 9.85 -89.10
CA GLU A 436 -18.54 9.27 -90.43
C GLU A 436 -19.77 9.92 -91.07
N PRO A 437 -19.59 10.71 -92.18
CA PRO A 437 -20.75 11.30 -92.81
C PRO A 437 -21.59 10.19 -93.44
N ALA A 438 -22.90 10.25 -93.19
CA ALA A 438 -23.86 9.38 -93.87
C ALA A 438 -23.55 9.31 -95.36
N LYS A 439 -23.02 8.15 -95.80
CA LYS A 439 -22.99 7.86 -97.21
C LYS A 439 -24.41 7.66 -97.69
N ALA A 440 -24.91 8.69 -98.40
CA ALA A 440 -26.12 8.59 -99.23
C ALA A 440 -25.92 7.68 -100.37
#